data_9d2fcd13c82c2d05b2572f29619acfea
#
_entry.id   9d2fcd13c82c2d05b2572f29619acfea
#
_cell.length_a   1.000
_cell.length_b   1.000
_cell.length_c   1.000
_cell.angle_alpha   90.00
_cell.angle_beta   90.00
_cell.angle_gamma   90.00
#
_symmetry.space_group_name_H-M   'P 1'
#
loop_
_entity.id
_entity.type
_entity.pdbx_description
1 polymer ?
#
loop_
_entity_poly.entity_id
_entity_poly.type
_entity_poly.pdbx_seq_one_letter_code
_entity_poly.pdbx_strand_id
1 'polypeptide(L)'
;RGGTTGAKKKYALINEKGKIKIRGFETVRRDWCNLARETQNKILRLILEDGNEKNALQYVKEIAKKIRKREINKQQLIIKTQLKKPIDEYKANTPHILIAKKMLKKEMPISMGTLIEYFITESKNKKALVRDRAMLQTEPGEYDIQYYLEHQIIPSVENIFQVFDINISEELAES
;
A
#
# COMPACT_ATOMS: atom_id res chain seq x y z
N ARG A 1 -2.38 26.76 -12.96
CA ARG A 1 -2.42 26.50 -11.97
C ARG A 1 -3.01 25.35 -11.51
N GLY A 2 -2.60 24.96 -10.47
CA GLY A 2 -3.09 23.78 -9.85
C GLY A 2 -4.60 23.75 -9.76
N GLY A 3 -5.22 24.90 -9.65
CA GLY A 3 -6.66 25.00 -9.50
C GLY A 3 -7.40 24.43 -10.69
N THR A 4 -6.96 24.76 -11.89
CA THR A 4 -7.62 24.29 -13.10
C THR A 4 -7.47 22.77 -13.27
N THR A 5 -6.25 22.27 -13.05
CA THR A 5 -5.99 20.84 -13.15
C THR A 5 -6.75 20.08 -12.06
N GLY A 6 -6.76 20.61 -10.84
CA GLY A 6 -7.48 20.00 -9.75
C GLY A 6 -8.97 19.96 -9.98
N ALA A 7 -9.52 21.05 -10.53
CA ALA A 7 -10.94 21.10 -10.83
C ALA A 7 -11.35 20.06 -11.86
N LYS A 8 -10.53 19.88 -12.89
CA LYS A 8 -10.80 18.88 -13.93
C LYS A 8 -10.79 17.46 -13.34
N LYS A 9 -9.82 17.16 -12.50
CA LYS A 9 -9.73 15.84 -11.88
C LYS A 9 -10.89 15.59 -10.93
N LYS A 10 -11.27 16.60 -10.16
CA LYS A 10 -12.39 16.49 -9.24
C LYS A 10 -13.69 16.25 -10.00
N TYR A 11 -13.84 16.95 -11.10
CA TYR A 11 -15.03 16.81 -11.94
C TYR A 11 -15.13 15.40 -12.53
N ALA A 12 -14.00 14.85 -12.98
CA ALA A 12 -13.95 13.51 -13.52
C ALA A 12 -14.36 12.47 -12.48
N LEU A 13 -13.90 12.64 -11.23
CA LEU A 13 -14.27 11.75 -10.15
C LEU A 13 -15.77 11.73 -9.92
N ILE A 14 -16.40 12.90 -9.93
CA ILE A 14 -17.84 13.02 -9.67
C ILE A 14 -18.67 12.49 -10.83
N ASN A 15 -18.22 12.72 -12.06
CA ASN A 15 -18.98 12.34 -13.24
C ASN A 15 -18.91 10.84 -13.56
N GLU A 16 -17.95 10.14 -13.00
CA GLU A 16 -17.78 8.71 -13.25
C GLU A 16 -18.55 7.88 -12.23
N LYS A 17 -19.73 8.34 -11.85
CA LYS A 17 -20.56 7.65 -10.87
C LYS A 17 -20.81 6.20 -11.28
N GLY A 18 -20.60 5.30 -10.32
CA GLY A 18 -20.83 3.89 -10.54
C GLY A 18 -19.68 3.18 -11.21
N LYS A 19 -18.72 3.92 -11.71
CA LYS A 19 -17.52 3.34 -12.31
C LYS A 19 -16.30 3.88 -11.59
N ILE A 20 -15.43 2.99 -11.16
CA ILE A 20 -14.19 3.41 -10.51
C ILE A 20 -13.06 3.40 -11.52
N LYS A 21 -13.36 3.78 -12.74
CA LYS A 21 -12.36 3.87 -13.81
C LYS A 21 -11.96 5.32 -13.96
N ILE A 22 -11.19 5.79 -13.05
CA ILE A 22 -10.77 7.18 -13.07
C ILE A 22 -9.28 7.22 -13.34
N ARG A 23 -8.95 7.55 -14.58
CA ARG A 23 -7.55 7.57 -15.02
C ARG A 23 -6.73 8.53 -14.18
N GLY A 24 -5.54 8.08 -13.80
CA GLY A 24 -4.66 8.87 -12.98
C GLY A 24 -4.86 8.66 -11.49
N PHE A 25 -5.91 7.96 -11.10
CA PHE A 25 -6.18 7.68 -9.69
C PHE A 25 -6.06 6.19 -9.37
N GLU A 26 -6.10 5.34 -10.39
CA GLU A 26 -6.09 3.89 -10.21
C GLU A 26 -4.68 3.31 -10.28
N THR A 27 -3.68 4.11 -9.95
CA THR A 27 -2.30 3.63 -9.97
C THR A 27 -2.14 2.59 -8.87
N VAL A 28 -1.83 1.36 -9.28
CA VAL A 28 -1.62 0.28 -8.34
C VAL A 28 -0.18 -0.20 -8.48
N ARG A 29 0.55 -0.13 -7.39
CA ARG A 29 1.92 -0.63 -7.40
C ARG A 29 1.92 -2.13 -7.17
N ARG A 30 2.93 -2.81 -7.72
CA ARG A 30 3.05 -4.25 -7.57
C ARG A 30 3.29 -4.67 -6.13
N ASP A 31 3.92 -3.79 -5.35
CA ASP A 31 4.25 -4.08 -3.95
C ASP A 31 3.18 -3.61 -2.96
N TRP A 32 2.00 -3.26 -3.45
CA TRP A 32 0.90 -2.90 -2.55
C TRP A 32 0.23 -4.15 -2.00
N CYS A 33 -0.03 -4.12 -0.69
CA CYS A 33 -0.79 -5.18 -0.04
C CYS A 33 -2.28 -5.00 -0.32
N ASN A 34 -3.06 -5.99 0.05
CA ASN A 34 -4.51 -5.97 -0.15
C ASN A 34 -5.16 -4.77 0.51
N LEU A 35 -4.74 -4.47 1.74
CA LEU A 35 -5.31 -3.34 2.48
C LEU A 35 -5.17 -2.03 1.72
N ALA A 36 -3.99 -1.80 1.11
CA ALA A 36 -3.77 -0.57 0.34
C ALA A 36 -4.71 -0.49 -0.86
N ARG A 37 -4.87 -1.60 -1.58
CA ARG A 37 -5.75 -1.65 -2.74
C ARG A 37 -7.21 -1.44 -2.37
N GLU A 38 -7.65 -2.10 -1.31
CA GLU A 38 -9.03 -1.98 -0.86
C GLU A 38 -9.32 -0.58 -0.34
N THR A 39 -8.35 0.03 0.33
CA THR A 39 -8.50 1.40 0.82
C THR A 39 -8.67 2.36 -0.34
N GLN A 40 -7.83 2.26 -1.37
CA GLN A 40 -7.96 3.11 -2.55
C GLN A 40 -9.34 2.95 -3.20
N ASN A 41 -9.77 1.72 -3.40
CA ASN A 41 -11.06 1.46 -4.03
C ASN A 41 -12.22 2.03 -3.20
N LYS A 42 -12.14 1.86 -1.89
CA LYS A 42 -13.19 2.36 -1.00
C LYS A 42 -13.26 3.88 -1.02
N ILE A 43 -12.09 4.53 -1.01
CA ILE A 43 -12.01 5.99 -1.05
C ILE A 43 -12.63 6.52 -2.34
N LEU A 44 -12.27 5.94 -3.48
CA LEU A 44 -12.84 6.35 -4.75
C LEU A 44 -14.35 6.19 -4.76
N ARG A 45 -14.83 5.07 -4.25
CA ARG A 45 -16.27 4.81 -4.20
C ARG A 45 -17.00 5.82 -3.31
N LEU A 46 -16.44 6.11 -2.14
CA LEU A 46 -17.06 7.07 -1.22
C LEU A 46 -17.15 8.46 -1.85
N ILE A 47 -16.10 8.88 -2.53
CA ILE A 47 -16.10 10.19 -3.19
C ILE A 47 -17.14 10.24 -4.31
N LEU A 48 -17.23 9.17 -5.10
CA LEU A 48 -18.20 9.11 -6.18
C LEU A 48 -19.65 9.12 -5.67
N GLU A 49 -19.90 8.44 -4.55
CA GLU A 49 -21.25 8.37 -4.00
C GLU A 49 -21.65 9.67 -3.30
N ASP A 50 -20.75 10.22 -2.51
CA ASP A 50 -21.06 11.38 -1.67
C ASP A 50 -20.80 12.73 -2.35
N GLY A 51 -19.98 12.73 -3.39
CA GLY A 51 -19.62 13.97 -4.06
C GLY A 51 -18.68 14.85 -3.24
N ASN A 52 -18.21 14.36 -2.10
CA ASN A 52 -17.28 15.12 -1.27
C ASN A 52 -16.27 14.17 -0.63
N GLU A 53 -15.26 14.78 0.00
CA GLU A 53 -14.12 14.03 0.53
C GLU A 53 -14.18 13.72 2.02
N LYS A 54 -15.20 14.22 2.72
CA LYS A 54 -15.21 14.09 4.18
C LYS A 54 -15.30 12.66 4.68
N ASN A 55 -16.22 11.87 4.11
CA ASN A 55 -16.35 10.48 4.53
C ASN A 55 -15.14 9.66 4.11
N ALA A 56 -14.55 10.00 2.96
CA ALA A 56 -13.35 9.34 2.50
C ALA A 56 -12.19 9.60 3.48
N LEU A 57 -12.02 10.84 3.89
CA LEU A 57 -10.97 11.19 4.85
C LEU A 57 -11.17 10.45 6.17
N GLN A 58 -12.40 10.42 6.65
CA GLN A 58 -12.70 9.72 7.90
C GLN A 58 -12.37 8.23 7.79
N TYR A 59 -12.68 7.62 6.64
CA TYR A 59 -12.39 6.22 6.44
C TYR A 59 -10.89 5.93 6.54
N VAL A 60 -10.06 6.76 5.89
CA VAL A 60 -8.61 6.56 5.93
C VAL A 60 -8.07 6.76 7.35
N LYS A 61 -8.62 7.74 8.09
CA LYS A 61 -8.21 7.96 9.48
C LYS A 61 -8.54 6.73 10.34
N GLU A 62 -9.67 6.08 10.08
CA GLU A 62 -10.03 4.86 10.81
C GLU A 62 -9.08 3.72 10.48
N ILE A 63 -8.70 3.58 9.20
CA ILE A 63 -7.75 2.55 8.79
C ILE A 63 -6.40 2.78 9.49
N ALA A 64 -5.93 4.05 9.49
CA ALA A 64 -4.67 4.37 10.16
C ALA A 64 -4.72 4.03 11.65
N LYS A 65 -5.84 4.33 12.28
CA LYS A 65 -6.05 4.03 13.69
C LYS A 65 -5.98 2.53 13.96
N LYS A 66 -6.63 1.73 13.11
CA LYS A 66 -6.60 0.28 13.23
C LYS A 66 -5.19 -0.26 13.06
N ILE A 67 -4.43 0.31 12.13
CA ILE A 67 -3.04 -0.12 11.95
C ILE A 67 -2.24 0.16 13.22
N ARG A 68 -2.38 1.36 13.79
CA ARG A 68 -1.66 1.73 15.01
C ARG A 68 -2.03 0.87 16.21
N LYS A 69 -3.28 0.43 16.27
CA LYS A 69 -3.76 -0.42 17.36
C LYS A 69 -3.50 -1.91 17.11
N ARG A 70 -2.87 -2.24 16.00
CA ARG A 70 -2.56 -3.62 15.60
C ARG A 70 -3.81 -4.47 15.46
N GLU A 71 -4.87 -3.86 14.94
CA GLU A 71 -6.15 -4.54 14.72
C GLU A 71 -6.30 -5.07 13.30
N ILE A 72 -5.29 -4.86 12.45
CA ILE A 72 -5.34 -5.33 11.07
C ILE A 72 -4.83 -6.76 11.00
N ASN A 73 -5.58 -7.60 10.31
CA ASN A 73 -5.18 -8.99 10.09
C ASN A 73 -3.95 -9.02 9.18
N LYS A 74 -2.94 -9.81 9.58
CA LYS A 74 -1.68 -9.91 8.83
C LYS A 74 -1.93 -10.26 7.37
N GLN A 75 -2.95 -11.06 7.07
CA GLN A 75 -3.26 -11.44 5.69
C GLN A 75 -3.54 -10.24 4.80
N GLN A 76 -4.07 -9.16 5.36
CA GLN A 76 -4.34 -7.94 4.61
C GLN A 76 -3.06 -7.18 4.31
N LEU A 77 -1.98 -7.49 5.01
CA LEU A 77 -0.70 -6.79 4.90
C LEU A 77 0.35 -7.56 4.11
N ILE A 78 0.03 -8.76 3.65
CA ILE A 78 0.96 -9.56 2.86
C ILE A 78 1.17 -8.90 1.50
N ILE A 79 2.45 -8.77 1.16
CA ILE A 79 2.87 -8.22 -0.13
C ILE A 79 3.21 -9.40 -1.04
N LYS A 80 2.68 -9.39 -2.25
CA LYS A 80 2.89 -10.48 -3.20
C LYS A 80 3.58 -9.95 -4.44
N THR A 81 4.77 -10.46 -4.72
CA THR A 81 5.55 -10.03 -5.86
C THR A 81 6.04 -11.26 -6.63
N GLN A 82 5.79 -11.27 -7.92
CA GLN A 82 6.16 -12.40 -8.76
C GLN A 82 7.61 -12.27 -9.24
N LEU A 83 8.34 -13.39 -9.21
CA LEU A 83 9.67 -13.42 -9.79
C LEU A 83 9.54 -13.40 -11.31
N LYS A 84 10.18 -12.45 -11.97
CA LYS A 84 10.07 -12.28 -13.41
C LYS A 84 11.26 -12.84 -14.17
N LYS A 85 12.30 -13.22 -13.46
CA LYS A 85 13.50 -13.83 -14.04
C LYS A 85 14.16 -14.68 -12.97
N PRO A 86 15.12 -15.54 -13.37
CA PRO A 86 15.83 -16.36 -12.39
C PRO A 86 16.45 -15.51 -11.30
N ILE A 87 16.48 -16.04 -10.08
CA ILE A 87 16.95 -15.26 -8.93
C ILE A 87 18.40 -14.79 -9.10
N ASP A 88 19.21 -15.56 -9.80
CA ASP A 88 20.63 -15.22 -10.04
C ASP A 88 20.80 -13.98 -10.90
N GLU A 89 19.79 -13.63 -11.66
CA GLU A 89 19.86 -12.48 -12.57
C GLU A 89 19.46 -11.17 -11.93
N TYR A 90 19.03 -11.20 -10.67
CA TYR A 90 18.69 -9.97 -9.95
C TYR A 90 19.93 -9.37 -9.35
N LYS A 91 20.20 -8.10 -9.66
CA LYS A 91 21.36 -7.41 -9.14
C LYS A 91 21.10 -6.72 -7.81
N ALA A 92 19.87 -6.26 -7.61
CA ALA A 92 19.50 -5.56 -6.38
C ALA A 92 18.88 -6.51 -5.37
N ASN A 93 19.16 -6.27 -4.08
CA ASN A 93 18.57 -7.05 -3.00
C ASN A 93 17.33 -6.33 -2.47
N THR A 94 16.25 -6.39 -3.26
CA THR A 94 14.96 -5.86 -2.84
C THR A 94 14.32 -6.83 -1.84
N PRO A 95 13.27 -6.42 -1.12
CA PRO A 95 12.63 -7.31 -0.14
C PRO A 95 12.25 -8.67 -0.69
N HIS A 96 11.58 -8.71 -1.87
CA HIS A 96 11.13 -9.99 -2.39
C HIS A 96 12.28 -10.91 -2.79
N ILE A 97 13.41 -10.33 -3.21
CA ILE A 97 14.58 -11.15 -3.57
C ILE A 97 15.20 -11.76 -2.31
N LEU A 98 15.29 -10.99 -1.23
CA LEU A 98 15.82 -11.51 0.03
C LEU A 98 14.93 -12.63 0.57
N ILE A 99 13.62 -12.48 0.44
CA ILE A 99 12.69 -13.52 0.85
C ILE A 99 12.84 -14.77 -0.03
N ALA A 100 13.00 -14.58 -1.35
CA ALA A 100 13.21 -15.71 -2.26
C ALA A 100 14.48 -16.48 -1.88
N LYS A 101 15.56 -15.76 -1.56
CA LYS A 101 16.80 -16.40 -1.13
C LYS A 101 16.61 -17.17 0.18
N LYS A 102 15.81 -16.63 1.09
CA LYS A 102 15.50 -17.29 2.35
C LYS A 102 14.70 -18.59 2.09
N MET A 103 13.77 -18.52 1.15
CA MET A 103 12.99 -19.70 0.77
C MET A 103 13.88 -20.79 0.20
N LEU A 104 14.86 -20.41 -0.64
CA LEU A 104 15.81 -21.40 -1.17
C LEU A 104 16.60 -22.07 -0.08
N LYS A 105 17.02 -21.32 0.94
CA LYS A 105 17.75 -21.89 2.08
C LYS A 105 16.90 -22.89 2.86
N LYS A 106 15.57 -22.73 2.80
CA LYS A 106 14.65 -23.64 3.46
C LYS A 106 14.18 -24.76 2.50
N GLU A 107 14.87 -24.89 1.38
CA GLU A 107 14.59 -25.91 0.37
C GLU A 107 13.19 -25.83 -0.19
N MET A 108 12.63 -24.60 -0.23
CA MET A 108 11.34 -24.37 -0.86
C MET A 108 11.55 -24.17 -2.35
N PRO A 109 10.70 -24.75 -3.21
CA PRO A 109 10.89 -24.62 -4.66
C PRO A 109 10.65 -23.18 -5.11
N ILE A 110 11.62 -22.65 -5.86
CA ILE A 110 11.56 -21.29 -6.40
C ILE A 110 11.97 -21.34 -7.87
N SER A 111 11.18 -20.71 -8.72
CA SER A 111 11.50 -20.59 -10.13
C SER A 111 10.93 -19.29 -10.67
N MET A 112 11.26 -18.99 -11.92
CA MET A 112 10.66 -17.83 -12.58
C MET A 112 9.14 -18.01 -12.58
N GLY A 113 8.43 -16.96 -12.20
CA GLY A 113 6.99 -17.00 -12.10
C GLY A 113 6.46 -17.28 -10.70
N THR A 114 7.33 -17.72 -9.79
CA THR A 114 6.91 -17.97 -8.41
C THR A 114 6.46 -16.70 -7.73
N LEU A 115 5.33 -16.77 -7.04
CA LEU A 115 4.81 -15.63 -6.28
C LEU A 115 5.47 -15.62 -4.91
N ILE A 116 6.17 -14.52 -4.62
CA ILE A 116 6.86 -14.37 -3.34
C ILE A 116 5.95 -13.56 -2.41
N GLU A 117 5.65 -14.11 -1.24
CA GLU A 117 4.73 -13.48 -0.27
C GLU A 117 5.46 -13.18 1.03
N TYR A 118 5.34 -11.94 1.48
CA TYR A 118 6.06 -11.50 2.68
C TYR A 118 5.34 -10.32 3.32
N PHE A 119 5.73 -10.00 4.53
CA PHE A 119 5.26 -8.78 5.20
C PHE A 119 6.48 -8.07 5.78
N ILE A 120 6.31 -6.79 6.13
CA ILE A 120 7.40 -6.01 6.72
C ILE A 120 7.18 -5.94 8.21
N THR A 121 8.14 -6.43 8.97
CA THR A 121 8.08 -6.45 10.42
C THR A 121 8.76 -5.22 11.02
N GLU A 122 8.36 -4.85 12.23
CA GLU A 122 9.03 -3.76 12.94
C GLU A 122 10.42 -4.20 13.37
N SER A 123 11.29 -3.24 13.60
CA SER A 123 12.64 -3.51 14.05
C SER A 123 13.03 -2.52 15.14
N LYS A 124 13.76 -3.02 16.14
CA LYS A 124 14.31 -2.16 17.18
C LYS A 124 15.48 -1.35 16.67
N ASN A 125 16.11 -1.82 15.59
CA ASN A 125 17.20 -1.11 14.94
C ASN A 125 16.64 -0.10 13.97
N LYS A 126 16.70 1.19 14.34
CA LYS A 126 16.15 2.26 13.51
C LYS A 126 16.87 2.41 12.18
N LYS A 127 18.06 1.86 12.04
CA LYS A 127 18.83 1.93 10.80
C LYS A 127 18.55 0.75 9.87
N ALA A 128 17.72 -0.20 10.31
CA ALA A 128 17.42 -1.35 9.47
C ALA A 128 16.65 -0.92 8.24
N LEU A 129 17.07 -1.41 7.09
CA LEU A 129 16.40 -1.12 5.84
C LEU A 129 15.10 -1.93 5.74
N VAL A 130 14.17 -1.46 4.93
CA VAL A 130 12.90 -2.17 4.73
C VAL A 130 13.17 -3.60 4.26
N ARG A 131 14.13 -3.77 3.31
CA ARG A 131 14.43 -5.10 2.79
C ARG A 131 14.92 -6.05 3.88
N ASP A 132 15.58 -5.52 4.93
CA ASP A 132 16.09 -6.35 6.01
C ASP A 132 15.01 -6.75 7.00
N ARG A 133 13.83 -6.11 6.90
CA ARG A 133 12.70 -6.39 7.77
C ARG A 133 11.62 -7.21 7.10
N ALA A 134 11.89 -7.68 5.88
CA ALA A 134 10.93 -8.55 5.18
C ALA A 134 10.94 -9.93 5.82
N MET A 135 9.74 -10.46 6.06
CA MET A 135 9.56 -11.75 6.71
C MET A 135 8.58 -12.61 5.92
N LEU A 136 8.81 -13.92 5.92
CA LEU A 136 7.85 -14.84 5.35
C LEU A 136 6.54 -14.75 6.15
N GLN A 137 5.41 -14.95 5.47
CA GLN A 137 4.12 -14.84 6.14
C GLN A 137 3.96 -15.81 7.31
N THR A 138 4.71 -16.91 7.28
CA THR A 138 4.67 -17.91 8.34
C THR A 138 5.59 -17.59 9.51
N GLU A 139 6.47 -16.61 9.35
CA GLU A 139 7.38 -16.26 10.42
C GLU A 139 6.69 -15.32 11.42
N PRO A 140 7.06 -15.43 12.71
CA PRO A 140 6.45 -14.56 13.72
C PRO A 140 7.00 -13.14 13.64
N GLY A 141 6.23 -12.21 14.15
CA GLY A 141 6.64 -10.81 14.18
C GLY A 141 5.46 -9.89 14.02
N GLU A 142 5.59 -8.71 14.61
CA GLU A 142 4.58 -7.67 14.50
C GLU A 142 4.89 -6.81 13.27
N TYR A 143 3.84 -6.43 12.54
CA TYR A 143 4.05 -5.61 11.35
C TYR A 143 4.54 -4.22 11.72
N ASP A 144 5.29 -3.59 10.80
CA ASP A 144 5.85 -2.25 11.00
C ASP A 144 4.79 -1.20 10.70
N ILE A 145 4.27 -0.57 11.76
CA ILE A 145 3.21 0.44 11.63
C ILE A 145 3.61 1.56 10.67
N GLN A 146 4.82 2.09 10.86
CA GLN A 146 5.31 3.21 10.06
C GLN A 146 5.38 2.85 8.57
N TYR A 147 5.93 1.67 8.28
CA TYR A 147 6.03 1.23 6.88
C TYR A 147 4.65 1.16 6.22
N TYR A 148 3.68 0.54 6.89
CA TYR A 148 2.37 0.35 6.28
C TYR A 148 1.60 1.65 6.12
N LEU A 149 1.80 2.60 7.01
CA LEU A 149 1.19 3.91 6.86
C LEU A 149 1.86 4.69 5.72
N GLU A 150 3.20 4.79 5.75
CA GLU A 150 3.92 5.67 4.83
C GLU A 150 4.16 5.09 3.44
N HIS A 151 4.29 3.77 3.34
CA HIS A 151 4.64 3.15 2.05
C HIS A 151 3.50 2.36 1.43
N GLN A 152 2.41 2.16 2.13
CA GLN A 152 1.27 1.43 1.62
C GLN A 152 0.00 2.28 1.57
N ILE A 153 -0.48 2.74 2.72
CA ILE A 153 -1.75 3.45 2.79
C ILE A 153 -1.65 4.85 2.18
N ILE A 154 -0.72 5.67 2.64
CA ILE A 154 -0.60 7.03 2.12
C ILE A 154 -0.42 7.07 0.60
N PRO A 155 0.54 6.31 0.02
CA PRO A 155 0.69 6.36 -1.44
C PRO A 155 -0.55 5.89 -2.21
N SER A 156 -1.35 5.02 -1.62
CA SER A 156 -2.54 4.50 -2.32
C SER A 156 -3.64 5.55 -2.48
N VAL A 157 -3.67 6.57 -1.62
CA VAL A 157 -4.74 7.56 -1.64
C VAL A 157 -4.25 8.99 -1.79
N GLU A 158 -2.96 9.20 -1.75
CA GLU A 158 -2.37 10.54 -1.74
C GLU A 158 -2.82 11.41 -2.90
N ASN A 159 -2.75 10.88 -4.12
CA ASN A 159 -3.12 11.64 -5.31
C ASN A 159 -4.60 12.00 -5.32
N ILE A 160 -5.43 11.14 -4.77
CA ILE A 160 -6.86 11.38 -4.71
C ILE A 160 -7.15 12.58 -3.80
N PHE A 161 -6.56 12.58 -2.61
CA PHE A 161 -6.79 13.68 -1.66
C PHE A 161 -6.19 15.00 -2.12
N GLN A 162 -5.13 14.96 -2.93
CA GLN A 162 -4.55 16.19 -3.47
C GLN A 162 -5.55 16.95 -4.35
N VAL A 163 -6.46 16.25 -4.99
CA VAL A 163 -7.50 16.88 -5.80
C VAL A 163 -8.36 17.83 -4.95
N PHE A 164 -8.47 17.51 -3.65
CA PHE A 164 -9.28 18.30 -2.71
C PHE A 164 -8.41 19.19 -1.83
N ASP A 165 -7.13 19.37 -2.19
CA ASP A 165 -6.19 20.18 -1.42
C ASP A 165 -5.98 19.68 0.00
N ILE A 166 -6.09 18.36 0.16
CA ILE A 166 -5.86 17.71 1.45
C ILE A 166 -4.51 17.01 1.43
N ASN A 167 -3.67 17.33 2.41
CA ASN A 167 -2.40 16.64 2.61
C ASN A 167 -2.66 15.47 3.56
N ILE A 168 -2.81 14.26 2.99
CA ILE A 168 -3.19 13.10 3.78
C ILE A 168 -2.12 12.74 4.81
N SER A 169 -0.84 12.97 4.49
CA SER A 169 0.23 12.68 5.44
C SER A 169 0.07 13.48 6.73
N GLU A 170 -0.27 14.78 6.60
CA GLU A 170 -0.50 15.64 7.76
C GLU A 170 -1.74 15.22 8.53
N GLU A 171 -2.80 14.87 7.80
CA GLU A 171 -4.04 14.46 8.44
C GLU A 171 -3.86 13.20 9.27
N LEU A 172 -3.10 12.24 8.77
CA LEU A 172 -2.87 10.99 9.49
C LEU A 172 -1.89 11.17 10.64
N ALA A 173 -0.97 12.13 10.53
CA ALA A 173 -0.01 12.39 11.60
C ALA A 173 -0.70 12.94 12.86
N GLU A 174 -1.85 13.60 12.67
CA GLU A 174 -2.60 14.21 13.78
C GLU A 174 -3.61 13.25 14.41
N SER A 175 -3.76 12.07 13.83
CA SER A 175 -4.78 11.11 14.29
C SER A 175 -4.32 10.27 15.46
#